data_e481ea47ff8115f3db2e7251fdaf0573
#
_entry.id   e481ea47ff8115f3db2e7251fdaf0573
#
_cell.length_a   1.000
_cell.length_b   1.000
_cell.length_c   1.000
_cell.angle_alpha   90.00
_cell.angle_beta   90.00
_cell.angle_gamma   90.00
#
_symmetry.space_group_name_H-M   'P 1'
#
loop_
_entity.id
_entity.type
_entity.pdbx_description
1 polymer ?
#
loop_
_entity_poly.entity_id
_entity_poly.type
_entity_poly.pdbx_seq_one_letter_code
_entity_poly.pdbx_strand_id
1 'polypeptide(L)'
;MPTLPISPAEKARTLAEALPFIRAFHACTLIIRFGGGAMADLALREGFARDVALLRLVGMNPIIVHGGGWRIDQLLRTMGIEIRKHRGVRVTDEPTMNVIEMVLGEINQELVGLINRFGAKAVGLSGQDGRFIHARRMAVPRDDGVGEMPDLGLVGDVERIDPDIIHLLVSRGFIPVVMPIGVGADGTAYHINSDLVAGQLARTLHAEKLILMTNVPGVVDRDDKLIFVLTASSADGLLRDGTVQPEMQPRLTAALAAVREGVRSVHIIDGGVPNALLLEVLTNSGVGTAVRSDAGPHFLADSRNYFAATVDE
;
A
#
# COMPACT_ATOMS: atom_id res chain seq x y z
N MET A 1 -0.66 -29.71 -16.54
CA MET A 1 -1.60 -30.73 -16.04
C MET A 1 -2.92 -30.05 -15.72
N PRO A 2 -4.08 -30.56 -16.13
CA PRO A 2 -5.36 -30.01 -15.71
C PRO A 2 -5.46 -30.19 -14.18
N THR A 3 -5.62 -29.08 -13.45
CA THR A 3 -5.89 -29.11 -12.01
C THR A 3 -7.22 -29.80 -11.79
N LEU A 4 -7.23 -30.88 -11.02
CA LEU A 4 -8.48 -31.53 -10.62
C LEU A 4 -9.37 -30.48 -9.92
N PRO A 5 -10.67 -30.43 -10.22
CA PRO A 5 -11.57 -29.49 -9.60
C PRO A 5 -11.59 -29.73 -8.07
N ILE A 6 -11.32 -28.66 -7.31
CA ILE A 6 -11.38 -28.67 -5.83
C ILE A 6 -12.76 -29.21 -5.41
N SER A 7 -12.79 -30.20 -4.52
CA SER A 7 -14.04 -30.81 -4.05
C SER A 7 -14.91 -29.81 -3.28
N PRO A 8 -16.24 -30.00 -3.23
CA PRO A 8 -17.12 -29.14 -2.43
C PRO A 8 -16.71 -29.06 -0.94
N ALA A 9 -16.24 -30.17 -0.38
CA ALA A 9 -15.78 -30.25 1.00
C ALA A 9 -14.49 -29.42 1.24
N GLU A 10 -13.53 -29.46 0.31
CA GLU A 10 -12.33 -28.63 0.38
C GLU A 10 -12.66 -27.12 0.25
N LYS A 11 -13.60 -26.76 -0.62
CA LYS A 11 -14.08 -25.36 -0.71
C LYS A 11 -14.70 -24.89 0.60
N ALA A 12 -15.54 -25.71 1.22
CA ALA A 12 -16.17 -25.38 2.49
C ALA A 12 -15.12 -25.24 3.62
N ARG A 13 -14.12 -26.12 3.66
CA ARG A 13 -13.03 -26.06 4.63
C ARG A 13 -12.20 -24.78 4.46
N THR A 14 -11.81 -24.42 3.23
CA THR A 14 -11.05 -23.20 2.94
C THR A 14 -11.82 -21.95 3.41
N LEU A 15 -13.14 -21.89 3.20
CA LEU A 15 -13.96 -20.78 3.69
C LEU A 15 -14.02 -20.75 5.22
N ALA A 16 -14.11 -21.91 5.87
CA ALA A 16 -14.13 -21.99 7.33
C ALA A 16 -12.77 -21.56 7.95
N GLU A 17 -11.66 -21.89 7.30
CA GLU A 17 -10.30 -21.51 7.71
C GLU A 17 -10.09 -19.98 7.68
N ALA A 18 -10.83 -19.23 6.88
CA ALA A 18 -10.78 -17.77 6.83
C ALA A 18 -11.54 -17.09 7.98
N LEU A 19 -12.47 -17.79 8.66
CA LEU A 19 -13.38 -17.21 9.66
C LEU A 19 -12.66 -16.51 10.83
N PRO A 20 -11.58 -17.06 11.43
CA PRO A 20 -10.85 -16.38 12.51
C PRO A 20 -10.28 -15.02 12.09
N PHE A 21 -9.75 -14.94 10.86
CA PHE A 21 -9.21 -13.68 10.31
C PHE A 21 -10.31 -12.66 10.04
N ILE A 22 -11.44 -13.12 9.49
CA ILE A 22 -12.62 -12.27 9.28
C ILE A 22 -13.09 -11.67 10.63
N ARG A 23 -13.18 -12.49 11.68
CA ARG A 23 -13.54 -12.02 13.02
C ARG A 23 -12.51 -11.05 13.61
N ALA A 24 -11.22 -11.37 13.48
CA ALA A 24 -10.14 -10.57 14.03
C ALA A 24 -10.02 -9.19 13.37
N PHE A 25 -10.25 -9.13 12.06
CA PHE A 25 -10.11 -7.90 11.28
C PHE A 25 -11.44 -7.22 10.95
N HIS A 26 -12.56 -7.71 11.49
CA HIS A 26 -13.86 -7.06 11.35
C HIS A 26 -13.81 -5.64 11.89
N ALA A 27 -14.33 -4.68 11.14
CA ALA A 27 -14.30 -3.24 11.40
C ALA A 27 -12.90 -2.59 11.47
N CYS A 28 -11.81 -3.37 11.29
CA CYS A 28 -10.46 -2.82 11.25
C CYS A 28 -10.18 -2.06 9.95
N THR A 29 -9.40 -0.98 10.07
CA THR A 29 -8.91 -0.21 8.92
C THR A 29 -7.68 -0.87 8.34
N LEU A 30 -7.70 -1.10 7.03
CA LEU A 30 -6.59 -1.63 6.25
C LEU A 30 -6.19 -0.60 5.19
N ILE A 31 -4.96 -0.10 5.25
CA ILE A 31 -4.42 0.76 4.20
C ILE A 31 -3.70 -0.13 3.19
N ILE A 32 -4.09 -0.04 1.92
CA ILE A 32 -3.54 -0.86 0.86
C ILE A 32 -2.92 0.05 -0.19
N ARG A 33 -1.60 0.03 -0.28
CA ARG A 33 -0.89 0.72 -1.33
C ARG A 33 -0.80 -0.19 -2.54
N PHE A 34 -1.55 0.13 -3.59
CA PHE A 34 -1.58 -0.60 -4.85
C PHE A 34 -0.65 0.03 -5.88
N GLY A 35 0.29 -0.73 -6.40
CA GLY A 35 1.28 -0.22 -7.34
C GLY A 35 2.12 -1.33 -7.96
N GLY A 36 3.15 -0.92 -8.70
CA GLY A 36 4.04 -1.85 -9.38
C GLY A 36 3.47 -2.42 -10.68
N GLY A 37 4.00 -3.56 -11.11
CA GLY A 37 3.62 -4.24 -12.35
C GLY A 37 2.17 -4.73 -12.38
N ALA A 38 1.60 -5.03 -11.20
CA ALA A 38 0.20 -5.44 -11.08
C ALA A 38 -0.77 -4.39 -11.65
N MET A 39 -0.39 -3.11 -11.63
CA MET A 39 -1.22 -2.05 -12.21
C MET A 39 -1.21 -2.05 -13.76
N ALA A 40 -0.21 -2.63 -14.39
CA ALA A 40 -0.12 -2.70 -15.84
C ALA A 40 -0.93 -3.86 -16.44
N ASP A 41 -1.20 -4.91 -15.65
CA ASP A 41 -1.93 -6.10 -16.04
C ASP A 41 -3.42 -5.99 -15.66
N LEU A 42 -4.31 -6.12 -16.66
CA LEU A 42 -5.75 -5.99 -16.46
C LEU A 42 -6.31 -7.10 -15.54
N ALA A 43 -5.84 -8.34 -15.70
CA ALA A 43 -6.34 -9.46 -14.89
C ALA A 43 -5.94 -9.31 -13.42
N LEU A 44 -4.74 -8.80 -13.14
CA LEU A 44 -4.29 -8.49 -11.77
C LEU A 44 -5.07 -7.32 -11.16
N ARG A 45 -5.38 -6.26 -11.96
CA ARG A 45 -6.24 -5.15 -11.49
C ARG A 45 -7.65 -5.62 -11.16
N GLU A 46 -8.25 -6.46 -12.02
CA GLU A 46 -9.57 -7.04 -11.76
C GLU A 46 -9.55 -7.97 -10.54
N GLY A 47 -8.50 -8.79 -10.39
CA GLY A 47 -8.27 -9.62 -9.22
C GLY A 47 -8.19 -8.78 -7.94
N PHE A 48 -7.36 -7.74 -7.94
CA PHE A 48 -7.23 -6.79 -6.84
C PHE A 48 -8.57 -6.14 -6.47
N ALA A 49 -9.31 -5.64 -7.46
CA ALA A 49 -10.61 -4.99 -7.22
C ALA A 49 -11.63 -5.95 -6.58
N ARG A 50 -11.62 -7.22 -7.01
CA ARG A 50 -12.45 -8.28 -6.42
C ARG A 50 -12.03 -8.59 -4.98
N ASP A 51 -10.73 -8.69 -4.71
CA ASP A 51 -10.19 -8.92 -3.37
C ASP A 51 -10.59 -7.79 -2.41
N VAL A 52 -10.42 -6.54 -2.83
CA VAL A 52 -10.83 -5.35 -2.07
C VAL A 52 -12.34 -5.35 -1.78
N ALA A 53 -13.16 -5.66 -2.79
CA ALA A 53 -14.61 -5.76 -2.62
C ALA A 53 -14.97 -6.85 -1.61
N LEU A 54 -14.31 -8.03 -1.65
CA LEU A 54 -14.52 -9.10 -0.68
C LEU A 54 -14.15 -8.67 0.74
N LEU A 55 -12.98 -8.03 0.95
CA LEU A 55 -12.58 -7.53 2.27
C LEU A 55 -13.65 -6.57 2.84
N ARG A 56 -14.19 -5.69 2.00
CA ARG A 56 -15.27 -4.80 2.43
C ARG A 56 -16.56 -5.56 2.79
N LEU A 57 -16.94 -6.55 1.99
CA LEU A 57 -18.15 -7.36 2.21
C LEU A 57 -18.08 -8.16 3.51
N VAL A 58 -16.89 -8.63 3.92
CA VAL A 58 -16.70 -9.34 5.20
C VAL A 58 -16.49 -8.40 6.39
N GLY A 59 -16.73 -7.09 6.22
CA GLY A 59 -16.79 -6.12 7.31
C GLY A 59 -15.49 -5.39 7.62
N MET A 60 -14.44 -5.54 6.83
CA MET A 60 -13.21 -4.74 6.95
C MET A 60 -13.36 -3.37 6.29
N ASN A 61 -12.48 -2.42 6.63
CA ASN A 61 -12.45 -1.07 6.08
C ASN A 61 -11.21 -0.85 5.22
N PRO A 62 -11.17 -1.34 3.96
CA PRO A 62 -10.06 -1.10 3.07
C PRO A 62 -10.06 0.35 2.57
N ILE A 63 -8.89 0.98 2.56
CA ILE A 63 -8.61 2.29 1.98
C ILE A 63 -7.44 2.10 1.03
N ILE A 64 -7.60 2.52 -0.22
CA ILE A 64 -6.63 2.28 -1.27
C ILE A 64 -5.82 3.56 -1.51
N VAL A 65 -4.50 3.43 -1.59
CA VAL A 65 -3.61 4.47 -2.14
C VAL A 65 -2.95 3.88 -3.36
N HIS A 66 -3.15 4.49 -4.52
CA HIS A 66 -2.55 3.93 -5.74
C HIS A 66 -1.35 4.74 -6.23
N GLY A 67 -0.47 4.07 -6.98
CA GLY A 67 0.59 4.71 -7.75
C GLY A 67 0.16 4.95 -9.20
N GLY A 68 1.14 5.25 -10.08
CA GLY A 68 0.91 5.47 -11.51
C GLY A 68 2.20 5.67 -12.30
N GLY A 69 3.35 5.47 -11.66
CA GLY A 69 4.65 5.89 -12.20
C GLY A 69 4.96 5.37 -13.61
N TRP A 70 4.63 4.11 -13.92
CA TRP A 70 4.85 3.51 -15.24
C TRP A 70 4.00 4.21 -16.32
N ARG A 71 2.74 4.50 -16.02
CA ARG A 71 1.81 5.15 -16.95
C ARG A 71 2.16 6.62 -17.15
N ILE A 72 2.60 7.29 -16.08
CA ILE A 72 3.13 8.65 -16.14
C ILE A 72 4.35 8.69 -17.05
N ASP A 73 5.34 7.78 -16.86
CA ASP A 73 6.53 7.71 -17.71
C ASP A 73 6.17 7.44 -19.16
N GLN A 74 5.18 6.59 -19.43
CA GLN A 74 4.70 6.28 -20.77
C GLN A 74 4.09 7.54 -21.45
N LEU A 75 3.21 8.25 -20.74
CA LEU A 75 2.53 9.42 -21.33
C LEU A 75 3.52 10.58 -21.54
N LEU A 76 4.45 10.84 -20.59
CA LEU A 76 5.49 11.86 -20.75
C LEU A 76 6.34 11.60 -21.99
N ARG A 77 6.77 10.34 -22.24
CA ARG A 77 7.49 9.99 -23.48
C ARG A 77 6.66 10.22 -24.73
N THR A 78 5.37 9.86 -24.72
CA THR A 78 4.45 10.08 -25.85
C THR A 78 4.29 11.57 -26.17
N MET A 79 4.31 12.43 -25.15
CA MET A 79 4.20 13.88 -25.29
C MET A 79 5.55 14.57 -25.57
N GLY A 80 6.65 13.82 -25.62
CA GLY A 80 7.98 14.38 -25.82
C GLY A 80 8.52 15.19 -24.62
N ILE A 81 7.97 14.97 -23.42
CA ILE A 81 8.42 15.64 -22.19
C ILE A 81 9.55 14.82 -21.59
N GLU A 82 10.66 15.48 -21.28
CA GLU A 82 11.86 14.85 -20.74
C GLU A 82 11.59 14.32 -19.30
N ILE A 83 11.95 13.06 -19.05
CA ILE A 83 11.84 12.46 -17.73
C ILE A 83 13.15 12.66 -16.99
N ARG A 84 13.16 13.56 -16.03
CA ARG A 84 14.29 13.81 -15.14
C ARG A 84 14.02 13.18 -13.77
N LYS A 85 15.02 12.47 -13.22
CA LYS A 85 14.95 11.89 -11.87
C LYS A 85 16.19 12.25 -11.07
N HIS A 86 15.98 12.57 -9.80
CA HIS A 86 17.06 12.75 -8.83
C HIS A 86 16.88 11.73 -7.70
N ARG A 87 17.86 10.85 -7.47
CA ARG A 87 17.77 9.75 -6.48
C ARG A 87 16.49 8.93 -6.57
N GLY A 88 16.01 8.66 -7.78
CA GLY A 88 14.79 7.92 -8.03
C GLY A 88 13.49 8.74 -7.92
N VAL A 89 13.53 9.95 -7.38
CA VAL A 89 12.41 10.88 -7.33
C VAL A 89 12.30 11.64 -8.66
N ARG A 90 11.10 11.71 -9.24
CA ARG A 90 10.83 12.44 -10.49
C ARG A 90 10.86 13.94 -10.22
N VAL A 91 11.71 14.67 -10.95
CA VAL A 91 11.63 16.14 -11.01
C VAL A 91 10.33 16.50 -11.71
N THR A 92 9.50 17.29 -11.07
CA THR A 92 8.12 17.56 -11.49
C THR A 92 7.94 19.06 -11.70
N ASP A 93 8.11 19.53 -12.92
CA ASP A 93 7.73 20.86 -13.34
C ASP A 93 6.22 20.94 -13.64
N GLU A 94 5.70 22.12 -13.96
CA GLU A 94 4.27 22.32 -14.21
C GLU A 94 3.72 21.44 -15.36
N PRO A 95 4.38 21.32 -16.54
CA PRO A 95 3.91 20.39 -17.58
C PRO A 95 3.90 18.94 -17.12
N THR A 96 4.90 18.52 -16.35
CA THR A 96 4.96 17.17 -15.78
C THR A 96 3.85 16.95 -14.76
N MET A 97 3.54 17.94 -13.91
CA MET A 97 2.46 17.83 -12.93
C MET A 97 1.09 17.69 -13.59
N ASN A 98 0.82 18.42 -14.67
CA ASN A 98 -0.41 18.29 -15.44
C ASN A 98 -0.59 16.86 -15.97
N VAL A 99 0.49 16.24 -16.48
CA VAL A 99 0.47 14.84 -16.93
C VAL A 99 0.22 13.88 -15.76
N ILE A 100 0.83 14.15 -14.60
CA ILE A 100 0.63 13.34 -13.39
C ILE A 100 -0.83 13.38 -12.95
N GLU A 101 -1.45 14.55 -12.88
CA GLU A 101 -2.86 14.70 -12.49
C GLU A 101 -3.80 13.97 -13.46
N MET A 102 -3.58 14.10 -14.77
CA MET A 102 -4.37 13.36 -15.77
C MET A 102 -4.27 11.85 -15.60
N VAL A 103 -3.04 11.33 -15.47
CA VAL A 103 -2.80 9.89 -15.37
C VAL A 103 -3.32 9.32 -14.06
N LEU A 104 -3.07 9.99 -12.94
CA LEU A 104 -3.57 9.54 -11.66
C LEU A 104 -5.10 9.59 -11.60
N GLY A 105 -5.72 10.60 -12.20
CA GLY A 105 -7.17 10.68 -12.34
C GLY A 105 -7.76 9.54 -13.17
N GLU A 106 -7.15 9.20 -14.32
CA GLU A 106 -7.53 8.06 -15.16
C GLU A 106 -7.48 6.74 -14.35
N ILE A 107 -6.34 6.47 -13.70
CA ILE A 107 -6.14 5.25 -12.89
C ILE A 107 -7.14 5.19 -11.73
N ASN A 108 -7.37 6.30 -11.06
CA ASN A 108 -8.30 6.39 -9.93
C ASN A 108 -9.72 6.00 -10.37
N GLN A 109 -10.23 6.60 -11.46
CA GLN A 109 -11.55 6.31 -12.00
C GLN A 109 -11.67 4.86 -12.49
N GLU A 110 -10.62 4.30 -13.08
CA GLU A 110 -10.60 2.90 -13.48
C GLU A 110 -10.71 1.96 -12.26
N LEU A 111 -9.91 2.17 -11.21
CA LEU A 111 -9.96 1.37 -9.99
C LEU A 111 -11.33 1.47 -9.31
N VAL A 112 -11.89 2.68 -9.20
CA VAL A 112 -13.25 2.91 -8.68
C VAL A 112 -14.28 2.12 -9.47
N GLY A 113 -14.22 2.20 -10.80
CA GLY A 113 -15.14 1.47 -11.68
C GLY A 113 -15.03 -0.05 -11.52
N LEU A 114 -13.80 -0.59 -11.43
CA LEU A 114 -13.55 -2.01 -11.22
C LEU A 114 -14.10 -2.48 -9.86
N ILE A 115 -13.82 -1.77 -8.77
CA ILE A 115 -14.30 -2.14 -7.43
C ILE A 115 -15.84 -2.10 -7.38
N ASN A 116 -16.46 -1.06 -7.96
CA ASN A 116 -17.92 -0.94 -8.02
C ASN A 116 -18.56 -2.07 -8.82
N ARG A 117 -17.92 -2.54 -9.90
CA ARG A 117 -18.38 -3.68 -10.71
C ARG A 117 -18.45 -4.98 -9.90
N PHE A 118 -17.62 -5.15 -8.86
CA PHE A 118 -17.67 -6.28 -7.93
C PHE A 118 -18.63 -6.09 -6.75
N GLY A 119 -19.50 -5.09 -6.78
CA GLY A 119 -20.58 -4.90 -5.82
C GLY A 119 -20.23 -4.12 -4.55
N ALA A 120 -19.01 -3.62 -4.44
CA ALA A 120 -18.66 -2.66 -3.39
C ALA A 120 -18.98 -1.21 -3.82
N LYS A 121 -18.77 -0.23 -2.93
CA LYS A 121 -18.99 1.19 -3.20
C LYS A 121 -17.66 1.93 -3.04
N ALA A 122 -16.95 2.18 -4.11
CA ALA A 122 -15.70 2.94 -4.09
C ALA A 122 -15.93 4.40 -4.50
N VAL A 123 -15.12 5.29 -3.92
CA VAL A 123 -15.08 6.74 -4.24
C VAL A 123 -13.64 7.15 -4.43
N GLY A 124 -13.34 7.81 -5.55
CA GLY A 124 -12.03 8.39 -5.84
C GLY A 124 -11.84 9.72 -5.14
N LEU A 125 -10.64 9.94 -4.58
CA LEU A 125 -10.24 11.16 -3.91
C LEU A 125 -8.84 11.59 -4.34
N SER A 126 -8.67 12.89 -4.53
CA SER A 126 -7.38 13.57 -4.49
C SER A 126 -7.18 14.18 -3.10
N GLY A 127 -5.95 14.31 -2.63
CA GLY A 127 -5.68 15.06 -1.40
C GLY A 127 -6.10 16.53 -1.46
N GLN A 128 -6.39 17.06 -2.65
CA GLN A 128 -6.99 18.37 -2.87
C GLN A 128 -8.45 18.45 -2.44
N ASP A 129 -9.19 17.30 -2.49
CA ASP A 129 -10.60 17.24 -2.11
C ASP A 129 -10.76 17.50 -0.61
N GLY A 130 -11.47 18.55 -0.25
CA GLY A 130 -11.53 19.02 1.13
C GLY A 130 -10.18 19.40 1.73
N ARG A 131 -9.10 19.47 0.92
CA ARG A 131 -7.71 19.72 1.35
C ARG A 131 -7.23 18.72 2.40
N PHE A 132 -7.65 17.45 2.29
CA PHE A 132 -7.41 16.50 3.37
C PHE A 132 -5.94 16.01 3.46
N ILE A 133 -5.15 16.08 2.36
CA ILE A 133 -3.69 15.88 2.40
C ILE A 133 -2.99 17.23 2.30
N HIS A 134 -2.54 17.76 3.44
CA HIS A 134 -1.69 18.94 3.47
C HIS A 134 -0.26 18.55 3.10
N ALA A 135 0.29 19.27 2.15
CA ALA A 135 1.62 19.03 1.62
C ALA A 135 2.52 20.25 1.78
N ARG A 136 3.80 20.00 1.84
CA ARG A 136 4.85 21.00 1.68
C ARG A 136 5.81 20.55 0.60
N ARG A 137 6.52 21.50 -0.02
CA ARG A 137 7.56 21.19 -1.00
C ARG A 137 8.61 20.27 -0.37
N MET A 138 8.97 19.20 -1.07
CA MET A 138 9.99 18.27 -0.60
C MET A 138 11.36 18.95 -0.58
N ALA A 139 12.02 18.91 0.59
CA ALA A 139 13.40 19.32 0.74
C ALA A 139 14.34 18.15 0.54
N VAL A 140 15.30 18.26 -0.37
CA VAL A 140 16.30 17.21 -0.60
C VAL A 140 17.59 17.59 0.15
N PRO A 141 18.10 16.71 1.03
CA PRO A 141 19.40 16.94 1.66
C PRO A 141 20.51 17.05 0.60
N ARG A 142 21.49 17.91 0.84
CA ARG A 142 22.69 18.03 -0.02
C ARG A 142 23.57 16.80 0.11
N ASP A 143 24.14 16.33 -1.00
CA ASP A 143 25.02 15.14 -1.00
C ASP A 143 26.35 15.37 -0.29
N ASP A 144 26.90 16.58 -0.39
CA ASP A 144 28.28 16.92 0.02
C ASP A 144 28.39 18.24 0.78
N GLY A 145 27.27 18.85 1.13
CA GLY A 145 27.24 20.15 1.83
C GLY A 145 27.67 21.35 0.97
N VAL A 146 28.04 21.13 -0.28
CA VAL A 146 28.53 22.16 -1.22
C VAL A 146 27.63 22.19 -2.47
N GLY A 147 27.14 23.37 -2.87
CA GLY A 147 26.31 23.56 -4.05
C GLY A 147 24.84 23.92 -3.76
N GLU A 148 24.05 24.18 -4.82
CA GLU A 148 22.63 24.46 -4.70
C GLU A 148 21.83 23.19 -4.40
N MET A 149 20.78 23.32 -3.58
CA MET A 149 19.84 22.21 -3.34
C MET A 149 19.12 21.91 -4.66
N PRO A 150 19.03 20.62 -5.08
CA PRO A 150 18.30 20.27 -6.29
C PRO A 150 16.83 20.65 -6.15
N ASP A 151 16.33 21.47 -7.07
CA ASP A 151 14.92 21.80 -7.14
C ASP A 151 14.16 20.65 -7.82
N LEU A 152 13.33 19.94 -7.06
CA LEU A 152 12.47 18.89 -7.58
C LEU A 152 11.14 19.40 -8.15
N GLY A 153 10.90 20.72 -8.11
CA GLY A 153 9.67 21.32 -8.58
C GLY A 153 8.47 21.01 -7.66
N LEU A 154 7.38 20.52 -8.25
CA LEU A 154 6.11 20.22 -7.58
C LEU A 154 6.10 18.82 -6.95
N VAL A 155 7.18 18.44 -6.30
CA VAL A 155 7.28 17.24 -5.47
C VAL A 155 7.07 17.61 -4.01
N GLY A 156 6.19 16.89 -3.32
CA GLY A 156 5.83 17.19 -1.94
C GLY A 156 6.11 16.09 -0.95
N ASP A 157 6.22 16.51 0.31
CA ASP A 157 6.09 15.67 1.49
C ASP A 157 4.72 15.88 2.13
N VAL A 158 4.18 14.83 2.78
CA VAL A 158 2.97 14.98 3.58
C VAL A 158 3.31 15.77 4.85
N GLU A 159 2.63 16.89 5.05
CA GLU A 159 2.74 17.67 6.27
C GLU A 159 1.78 17.14 7.35
N ARG A 160 0.51 16.96 6.98
CA ARG A 160 -0.53 16.36 7.81
C ARG A 160 -1.67 15.83 6.95
N ILE A 161 -2.45 14.91 7.51
CA ILE A 161 -3.70 14.41 6.90
C ILE A 161 -4.86 14.75 7.83
N ASP A 162 -5.92 15.31 7.25
CA ASP A 162 -7.20 15.50 7.91
C ASP A 162 -8.08 14.26 7.64
N PRO A 163 -8.41 13.46 8.66
CA PRO A 163 -9.08 12.18 8.44
C PRO A 163 -10.59 12.29 8.21
N ASP A 164 -11.21 13.44 8.37
CA ASP A 164 -12.67 13.59 8.47
C ASP A 164 -13.42 13.04 7.25
N ILE A 165 -12.95 13.38 6.04
CA ILE A 165 -13.57 12.88 4.79
C ILE A 165 -13.45 11.35 4.68
N ILE A 166 -12.32 10.79 5.11
CA ILE A 166 -12.10 9.34 5.09
C ILE A 166 -13.03 8.66 6.08
N HIS A 167 -13.14 9.17 7.32
CA HIS A 167 -14.04 8.66 8.34
C HIS A 167 -15.51 8.71 7.87
N LEU A 168 -15.91 9.82 7.26
CA LEU A 168 -17.27 9.97 6.70
C LEU A 168 -17.57 8.89 5.66
N LEU A 169 -16.67 8.68 4.70
CA LEU A 169 -16.85 7.70 3.63
C LEU A 169 -16.89 6.27 4.19
N VAL A 170 -15.92 5.91 5.03
CA VAL A 170 -15.83 4.58 5.64
C VAL A 170 -17.07 4.27 6.49
N SER A 171 -17.55 5.22 7.30
CA SER A 171 -18.76 5.05 8.12
C SER A 171 -20.03 4.83 7.30
N ARG A 172 -20.06 5.30 6.05
CA ARG A 172 -21.15 5.09 5.10
C ARG A 172 -20.97 3.89 4.19
N GLY A 173 -19.96 3.09 4.44
CA GLY A 173 -19.69 1.86 3.69
C GLY A 173 -18.98 2.05 2.36
N PHE A 174 -18.41 3.22 2.10
CA PHE A 174 -17.59 3.47 0.92
C PHE A 174 -16.14 3.02 1.12
N ILE A 175 -15.48 2.71 0.01
CA ILE A 175 -14.04 2.42 -0.07
C ILE A 175 -13.36 3.64 -0.67
N PRO A 176 -12.58 4.42 0.09
CA PRO A 176 -11.78 5.52 -0.45
C PRO A 176 -10.66 4.99 -1.35
N VAL A 177 -10.51 5.57 -2.55
CA VAL A 177 -9.40 5.31 -3.47
C VAL A 177 -8.66 6.63 -3.66
N VAL A 178 -7.47 6.72 -3.07
CA VAL A 178 -6.74 7.98 -2.89
C VAL A 178 -5.61 8.12 -3.90
N MET A 179 -5.61 9.26 -4.62
CA MET A 179 -4.47 9.70 -5.43
C MET A 179 -3.41 10.35 -4.53
N PRO A 180 -2.11 10.09 -4.76
CA PRO A 180 -1.03 10.67 -3.98
C PRO A 180 -0.68 12.10 -4.43
N ILE A 181 -1.66 12.98 -4.34
CA ILE A 181 -1.54 14.42 -4.61
C ILE A 181 -1.97 15.15 -3.33
N GLY A 182 -1.13 16.03 -2.84
CA GLY A 182 -1.44 16.89 -1.69
C GLY A 182 -1.50 18.35 -2.09
N VAL A 183 -1.96 19.22 -1.20
CA VAL A 183 -2.11 20.65 -1.43
C VAL A 183 -1.34 21.45 -0.39
N GLY A 184 -0.55 22.41 -0.84
CA GLY A 184 0.17 23.36 -0.01
C GLY A 184 -0.74 24.42 0.62
N ALA A 185 -0.20 25.16 1.57
CA ALA A 185 -0.92 26.24 2.23
C ALA A 185 -1.43 27.30 1.26
N ASP A 186 -0.66 27.55 0.19
CA ASP A 186 -0.95 28.49 -0.90
C ASP A 186 -1.90 27.95 -1.98
N GLY A 187 -2.34 26.66 -1.86
CA GLY A 187 -3.17 26.00 -2.86
C GLY A 187 -2.38 25.26 -3.94
N THR A 188 -1.06 25.30 -3.92
CA THR A 188 -0.21 24.57 -4.89
C THR A 188 -0.37 23.07 -4.73
N ALA A 189 -0.62 22.37 -5.84
CA ALA A 189 -0.67 20.91 -5.86
C ALA A 189 0.74 20.30 -5.90
N TYR A 190 0.97 19.26 -5.13
CA TYR A 190 2.23 18.51 -5.08
C TYR A 190 2.00 17.03 -5.32
N HIS A 191 2.80 16.46 -6.22
CA HIS A 191 2.90 15.01 -6.37
C HIS A 191 3.71 14.43 -5.22
N ILE A 192 3.15 13.45 -4.52
CA ILE A 192 3.77 12.80 -3.35
C ILE A 192 4.01 11.32 -3.67
N ASN A 193 5.04 10.73 -3.09
CA ASN A 193 5.23 9.29 -3.17
C ASN A 193 4.07 8.56 -2.49
N SER A 194 3.45 7.61 -3.22
CA SER A 194 2.29 6.86 -2.73
C SER A 194 2.59 6.02 -1.48
N ASP A 195 3.85 5.57 -1.27
CA ASP A 195 4.24 4.84 -0.07
C ASP A 195 4.22 5.78 1.16
N LEU A 196 4.63 7.05 1.00
CA LEU A 196 4.57 8.06 2.05
C LEU A 196 3.13 8.42 2.41
N VAL A 197 2.26 8.62 1.39
CA VAL A 197 0.83 8.90 1.63
C VAL A 197 0.17 7.73 2.36
N ALA A 198 0.44 6.49 1.92
CA ALA A 198 -0.12 5.29 2.55
C ALA A 198 0.36 5.12 4.00
N GLY A 199 1.65 5.34 4.26
CA GLY A 199 2.22 5.32 5.62
C GLY A 199 1.59 6.36 6.53
N GLN A 200 1.45 7.60 6.04
CA GLN A 200 0.84 8.69 6.81
C GLN A 200 -0.65 8.46 7.08
N LEU A 201 -1.41 7.94 6.09
CA LEU A 201 -2.80 7.53 6.29
C LEU A 201 -2.91 6.41 7.31
N ALA A 202 -2.04 5.40 7.24
CA ALA A 202 -2.04 4.28 8.17
C ALA A 202 -1.82 4.76 9.61
N ARG A 203 -0.90 5.69 9.82
CA ARG A 203 -0.65 6.31 11.11
C ARG A 203 -1.84 7.13 11.60
N THR A 204 -2.34 8.06 10.77
CA THR A 204 -3.42 8.99 11.13
C THR A 204 -4.72 8.25 11.46
N LEU A 205 -5.01 7.15 10.76
CA LEU A 205 -6.22 6.35 10.95
C LEU A 205 -6.04 5.17 11.91
N HIS A 206 -4.89 5.06 12.57
CA HIS A 206 -4.56 3.94 13.45
C HIS A 206 -4.84 2.58 12.79
N ALA A 207 -4.38 2.42 11.55
CA ALA A 207 -4.67 1.23 10.76
C ALA A 207 -4.12 -0.04 11.40
N GLU A 208 -4.90 -1.12 11.35
CA GLU A 208 -4.48 -2.45 11.78
C GLU A 208 -3.34 -2.99 10.91
N LYS A 209 -3.43 -2.75 9.60
CA LYS A 209 -2.41 -3.16 8.64
C LYS A 209 -2.17 -2.07 7.61
N LEU A 210 -0.89 -1.89 7.25
CA LEU A 210 -0.47 -1.23 6.02
C LEU A 210 0.07 -2.32 5.08
N ILE A 211 -0.52 -2.46 3.90
CA ILE A 211 -0.12 -3.46 2.90
C ILE A 211 0.50 -2.73 1.71
N LEU A 212 1.79 -2.96 1.48
CA LEU A 212 2.56 -2.41 0.38
C LEU A 212 2.66 -3.46 -0.73
N MET A 213 1.84 -3.35 -1.77
CA MET A 213 1.91 -4.22 -2.94
C MET A 213 3.02 -3.74 -3.88
N THR A 214 3.93 -4.64 -4.20
CA THR A 214 5.18 -4.37 -4.96
C THR A 214 5.34 -5.35 -6.13
N ASN A 215 6.52 -5.38 -6.78
CA ASN A 215 6.87 -6.35 -7.82
C ASN A 215 7.80 -7.45 -7.32
N VAL A 216 8.01 -7.52 -6.03
CA VAL A 216 8.93 -8.49 -5.40
C VAL A 216 8.24 -9.17 -4.23
N PRO A 217 8.57 -10.43 -3.92
CA PRO A 217 7.83 -11.22 -2.93
C PRO A 217 7.91 -10.66 -1.50
N GLY A 218 8.93 -9.87 -1.20
CA GLY A 218 9.17 -9.33 0.14
C GLY A 218 10.67 -9.21 0.41
N VAL A 219 11.06 -9.19 1.68
CA VAL A 219 12.46 -9.16 2.10
C VAL A 219 13.01 -10.60 2.07
N VAL A 220 14.15 -10.78 1.39
CA VAL A 220 14.84 -12.08 1.33
C VAL A 220 16.12 -12.02 2.16
N ASP A 221 16.56 -13.18 2.65
CA ASP A 221 17.85 -13.35 3.32
C ASP A 221 18.99 -13.51 2.30
N ARG A 222 20.21 -13.80 2.78
CA ARG A 222 21.40 -13.98 1.94
C ARG A 222 21.35 -15.22 1.05
N ASP A 223 20.44 -16.15 1.33
CA ASP A 223 20.21 -17.37 0.55
C ASP A 223 18.99 -17.23 -0.38
N ASP A 224 18.52 -15.99 -0.65
CA ASP A 224 17.33 -15.65 -1.44
C ASP A 224 16.03 -16.28 -0.91
N LYS A 225 15.97 -16.62 0.38
CA LYS A 225 14.75 -17.12 1.02
C LYS A 225 13.93 -15.98 1.59
N LEU A 226 12.63 -16.01 1.33
CA LEU A 226 11.68 -15.03 1.86
C LEU A 226 11.63 -15.08 3.39
N ILE A 227 11.78 -13.90 4.02
CA ILE A 227 11.60 -13.71 5.45
C ILE A 227 10.15 -13.30 5.70
N PHE A 228 9.36 -14.17 6.28
CA PHE A 228 7.92 -13.94 6.48
C PHE A 228 7.61 -12.91 7.57
N VAL A 229 8.44 -12.82 8.62
CA VAL A 229 8.23 -11.90 9.74
C VAL A 229 9.54 -11.27 10.15
N LEU A 230 9.53 -9.95 10.29
CA LEU A 230 10.62 -9.13 10.82
C LEU A 230 10.12 -8.29 11.98
N THR A 231 10.89 -8.24 13.06
CA THR A 231 10.74 -7.18 14.06
C THR A 231 11.45 -5.91 13.59
N ALA A 232 11.11 -4.75 14.17
CA ALA A 232 11.76 -3.50 13.83
C ALA A 232 13.28 -3.57 14.02
N SER A 233 13.76 -4.19 15.10
CA SER A 233 15.19 -4.39 15.37
C SER A 233 15.86 -5.29 14.35
N SER A 234 15.21 -6.40 13.96
CA SER A 234 15.73 -7.32 12.93
C SER A 234 15.83 -6.64 11.56
N ALA A 235 14.81 -5.86 11.19
CA ALA A 235 14.78 -5.13 9.93
C ALA A 235 15.89 -4.05 9.87
N ASP A 236 16.14 -3.34 10.97
CA ASP A 236 17.28 -2.42 11.10
C ASP A 236 18.63 -3.12 10.96
N GLY A 237 18.75 -4.32 11.51
CA GLY A 237 19.96 -5.15 11.37
C GLY A 237 20.25 -5.44 9.91
N LEU A 238 19.24 -5.95 9.18
CA LEU A 238 19.36 -6.29 7.75
C LEU A 238 19.67 -5.08 6.85
N LEU A 239 19.14 -3.90 7.19
CA LEU A 239 19.48 -2.66 6.47
C LEU A 239 20.92 -2.24 6.73
N ARG A 240 21.41 -2.33 7.97
CA ARG A 240 22.77 -1.93 8.35
C ARG A 240 23.85 -2.86 7.83
N ASP A 241 23.58 -4.16 7.76
CA ASP A 241 24.57 -5.15 7.30
C ASP A 241 24.58 -5.34 5.78
N GLY A 242 23.71 -4.59 5.05
CA GLY A 242 23.64 -4.60 3.60
C GLY A 242 23.02 -5.88 2.99
N THR A 243 22.33 -6.70 3.78
CA THR A 243 21.64 -7.91 3.29
C THR A 243 20.46 -7.54 2.39
N VAL A 244 19.79 -6.42 2.69
CA VAL A 244 18.62 -5.99 1.93
C VAL A 244 19.00 -5.49 0.54
N GLN A 245 18.38 -6.05 -0.49
CA GLN A 245 18.59 -5.63 -1.87
C GLN A 245 18.24 -4.14 -2.07
N PRO A 246 19.00 -3.40 -2.92
CA PRO A 246 18.81 -1.94 -3.10
C PRO A 246 17.38 -1.52 -3.42
N GLU A 247 16.65 -2.32 -4.21
CA GLU A 247 15.26 -2.04 -4.61
C GLU A 247 14.29 -2.17 -3.44
N MET A 248 14.62 -2.99 -2.43
CA MET A 248 13.80 -3.23 -1.24
C MET A 248 14.09 -2.25 -0.11
N GLN A 249 15.31 -1.70 -0.02
CA GLN A 249 15.71 -0.79 1.07
C GLN A 249 14.73 0.37 1.31
N PRO A 250 14.26 1.12 0.29
CA PRO A 250 13.32 2.23 0.52
C PRO A 250 11.99 1.75 1.12
N ARG A 251 11.51 0.57 0.68
CA ARG A 251 10.24 0.00 1.16
C ARG A 251 10.35 -0.49 2.60
N LEU A 252 11.45 -1.19 2.93
CA LEU A 252 11.69 -1.65 4.29
C LEU A 252 11.90 -0.48 5.25
N THR A 253 12.58 0.58 4.79
CA THR A 253 12.75 1.83 5.55
C THR A 253 11.39 2.50 5.82
N ALA A 254 10.52 2.59 4.80
CA ALA A 254 9.17 3.14 4.95
C ALA A 254 8.31 2.27 5.90
N ALA A 255 8.41 0.94 5.79
CA ALA A 255 7.73 0.01 6.68
C ALA A 255 8.18 0.19 8.15
N LEU A 256 9.47 0.33 8.39
CA LEU A 256 10.04 0.59 9.71
C LEU A 256 9.55 1.91 10.29
N ALA A 257 9.56 2.98 9.50
CA ALA A 257 9.06 4.28 9.93
C ALA A 257 7.59 4.18 10.36
N ALA A 258 6.74 3.55 9.54
CA ALA A 258 5.33 3.37 9.84
C ALA A 258 5.08 2.57 11.13
N VAL A 259 5.81 1.47 11.33
CA VAL A 259 5.70 0.65 12.56
C VAL A 259 6.15 1.43 13.80
N ARG A 260 7.23 2.19 13.71
CA ARG A 260 7.73 3.04 14.82
C ARG A 260 6.78 4.17 15.16
N GLU A 261 6.01 4.63 14.19
CA GLU A 261 4.99 5.67 14.35
C GLU A 261 3.62 5.10 14.76
N GLY A 262 3.53 3.80 15.10
CA GLY A 262 2.37 3.19 15.72
C GLY A 262 1.45 2.39 14.79
N VAL A 263 1.80 2.19 13.51
CA VAL A 263 1.09 1.21 12.65
C VAL A 263 1.38 -0.19 13.18
N ARG A 264 0.35 -0.98 13.40
CA ARG A 264 0.47 -2.26 14.10
C ARG A 264 1.30 -3.30 13.34
N SER A 265 1.10 -3.39 12.02
CA SER A 265 1.94 -4.19 11.14
C SER A 265 1.99 -3.62 9.73
N VAL A 266 3.16 -3.75 9.08
CA VAL A 266 3.34 -3.39 7.68
C VAL A 266 3.70 -4.65 6.90
N HIS A 267 2.96 -4.93 5.84
CA HIS A 267 3.13 -6.11 5.01
C HIS A 267 3.65 -5.69 3.63
N ILE A 268 4.75 -6.28 3.19
CA ILE A 268 5.33 -6.07 1.85
C ILE A 268 5.05 -7.34 1.05
N ILE A 269 4.22 -7.24 0.00
CA ILE A 269 3.77 -8.40 -0.77
C ILE A 269 3.95 -8.20 -2.28
N ASP A 270 4.06 -9.30 -3.04
CA ASP A 270 4.07 -9.25 -4.50
C ASP A 270 2.64 -9.11 -5.05
N GLY A 271 2.36 -7.97 -5.68
CA GLY A 271 1.10 -7.72 -6.37
C GLY A 271 0.90 -8.55 -7.65
N GLY A 272 1.95 -9.19 -8.16
CA GLY A 272 1.88 -10.10 -9.30
C GLY A 272 1.28 -11.47 -8.97
N VAL A 273 1.15 -11.81 -7.68
CA VAL A 273 0.51 -13.05 -7.25
C VAL A 273 -1.02 -12.91 -7.30
N PRO A 274 -1.74 -13.77 -8.01
CA PRO A 274 -3.20 -13.73 -8.01
C PRO A 274 -3.78 -13.88 -6.59
N ASN A 275 -4.75 -13.02 -6.24
CA ASN A 275 -5.38 -12.96 -4.92
C ASN A 275 -4.38 -12.74 -3.75
N ALA A 276 -3.23 -12.11 -4.02
CA ALA A 276 -2.19 -11.85 -3.00
C ALA A 276 -2.77 -11.18 -1.74
N LEU A 277 -3.72 -10.26 -1.92
CA LEU A 277 -4.35 -9.54 -0.82
C LEU A 277 -5.17 -10.47 0.10
N LEU A 278 -5.94 -11.39 -0.48
CA LEU A 278 -6.70 -12.37 0.30
C LEU A 278 -5.78 -13.37 1.00
N LEU A 279 -4.75 -13.85 0.32
CA LEU A 279 -3.75 -14.75 0.89
C LEU A 279 -3.06 -14.11 2.10
N GLU A 280 -2.71 -12.82 2.03
CA GLU A 280 -2.04 -12.11 3.12
C GLU A 280 -2.95 -11.77 4.29
N VAL A 281 -4.23 -11.46 4.02
CA VAL A 281 -5.15 -11.00 5.07
C VAL A 281 -5.94 -12.14 5.70
N LEU A 282 -6.32 -13.17 4.92
CA LEU A 282 -7.27 -14.21 5.32
C LEU A 282 -6.65 -15.60 5.51
N THR A 283 -5.33 -15.71 5.47
CA THR A 283 -4.66 -17.02 5.68
C THR A 283 -3.47 -16.91 6.63
N ASN A 284 -3.07 -18.07 7.19
CA ASN A 284 -1.87 -18.19 8.03
C ASN A 284 -0.56 -18.16 7.22
N SER A 285 -0.64 -18.45 5.94
CA SER A 285 0.56 -18.68 5.12
C SER A 285 1.22 -17.38 4.69
N GLY A 286 0.43 -16.30 4.50
CA GLY A 286 0.92 -15.04 3.94
C GLY A 286 1.66 -15.23 2.60
N VAL A 287 1.96 -14.16 1.91
CA VAL A 287 2.70 -14.22 0.63
C VAL A 287 3.87 -13.23 0.59
N GLY A 288 4.17 -12.60 1.71
CA GLY A 288 5.16 -11.54 1.80
C GLY A 288 5.90 -11.47 3.13
N THR A 289 6.43 -10.30 3.43
CA THR A 289 7.13 -10.01 4.67
C THR A 289 6.28 -9.09 5.55
N ALA A 290 5.96 -9.53 6.76
CA ALA A 290 5.33 -8.70 7.79
C ALA A 290 6.39 -8.04 8.69
N VAL A 291 6.39 -6.71 8.78
CA VAL A 291 7.23 -5.93 9.69
C VAL A 291 6.39 -5.48 10.88
N ARG A 292 6.89 -5.66 12.12
CA ARG A 292 6.18 -5.37 13.36
C ARG A 292 7.06 -4.67 14.38
N SER A 293 6.45 -4.03 15.38
CA SER A 293 7.20 -3.49 16.53
C SER A 293 7.80 -4.63 17.36
N ASP A 294 8.91 -4.34 18.06
CA ASP A 294 9.56 -5.31 18.93
C ASP A 294 8.69 -5.69 20.16
N ALA A 295 7.82 -4.79 20.58
CA ALA A 295 6.95 -4.95 21.76
C ALA A 295 5.51 -5.43 21.45
N GLY A 296 5.19 -5.73 20.18
CA GLY A 296 3.84 -6.11 19.78
C GLY A 296 3.51 -7.57 20.10
N PRO A 297 2.24 -7.91 20.40
CA PRO A 297 1.81 -9.28 20.57
C PRO A 297 2.05 -10.08 19.26
N HIS A 298 2.54 -11.31 19.41
CA HIS A 298 2.79 -12.24 18.29
C HIS A 298 1.47 -12.80 17.76
N PHE A 299 0.70 -12.01 17.00
CA PHE A 299 -0.62 -12.42 16.50
C PHE A 299 -0.61 -13.71 15.66
N LEU A 300 0.51 -14.06 14.98
CA LEU A 300 0.64 -15.33 14.27
C LEU A 300 0.96 -16.51 15.22
N ALA A 301 1.54 -16.28 16.38
CA ALA A 301 1.67 -17.28 17.42
C ALA A 301 0.31 -17.54 18.08
N ASP A 302 -0.49 -16.48 18.28
CA ASP A 302 -1.82 -16.58 18.87
C ASP A 302 -2.84 -17.22 17.92
N SER A 303 -2.76 -17.02 16.60
CA SER A 303 -3.67 -17.68 15.67
C SER A 303 -3.41 -19.19 15.56
N ARG A 304 -2.17 -19.66 15.67
CA ARG A 304 -1.86 -21.10 15.81
C ARG A 304 -2.33 -21.67 17.15
N ASN A 305 -2.21 -20.90 18.24
CA ASN A 305 -2.68 -21.30 19.56
C ASN A 305 -4.20 -21.17 19.73
N TYR A 306 -4.86 -20.25 18.99
CA TYR A 306 -6.30 -20.09 19.00
C TYR A 306 -7.02 -21.33 18.42
N PHE A 307 -6.43 -21.98 17.39
CA PHE A 307 -6.94 -23.24 16.86
C PHE A 307 -6.69 -24.42 17.79
N ALA A 308 -5.59 -24.42 18.55
CA ALA A 308 -5.33 -25.48 19.53
C ALA A 308 -6.26 -25.40 20.74
N ALA A 309 -6.67 -24.19 21.15
CA ALA A 309 -7.52 -23.99 22.32
C ALA A 309 -9.04 -24.17 22.06
N THR A 310 -9.48 -24.14 20.78
CA THR A 310 -10.90 -24.28 20.42
C THR A 310 -11.29 -25.65 19.88
N VAL A 311 -10.34 -26.60 19.80
CA VAL A 311 -10.60 -28.00 19.39
C VAL A 311 -10.78 -28.91 20.58
N ASP A 312 -10.49 -28.46 21.81
CA ASP A 312 -10.63 -29.23 23.05
C ASP A 312 -11.88 -28.84 23.89
N GLU A 313 -12.82 -28.10 23.35
CA GLU A 313 -14.18 -27.90 23.85
C GLU A 313 -15.20 -28.42 22.80
#